data_16fc88d204663764c31c7bff76250d98
#
_entry.id   16fc88d204663764c31c7bff76250d98
#
_cell.length_a   1.000
_cell.length_b   1.000
_cell.length_c   1.000
_cell.angle_alpha   90.00
_cell.angle_beta   90.00
_cell.angle_gamma   90.00
#
_symmetry.space_group_name_H-M   'P 1'
#
loop_
_entity.id
_entity.type
_entity.pdbx_description
1 polymer ?
#
loop_
_entity_poly.entity_id
_entity_poly.type
_entity_poly.pdbx_seq_one_letter_code
_entity_poly.pdbx_strand_id
1 'polypeptide(L)'
;MENVQTGENLVTKDEKYLWHGMKPYNPQATSIIQKAEGAWLTDIEGNRYLDAMSGLWCVNVGYGREEIAKAAYDQLLENNYTPLTNGHPTAILLAEKISELLGGDYVVFFSNSGSEANETAFKIVRQYHQQKGQGNRYKIVSRYRAYHGNSMGALAATGQAERKYKYEPLAPGFIHVKAPDQYRNNEDGFKKASDLPSVKAVDEIMTWEHSETIAAMILEPIITGGGVIMPQDDYLKGVKEVCEKHGALLIVDEVICGFGRTGKAFGHQHYGVQPDIITMAKGLTSAYMPLSATAVKREVYEEFTKSGNYDFFRHINTFGGSPAACAVALKNLEIMERENLFEQSTEMGTILIEELKARISHHPNVGDIRGKGLLIGIELVEDRNTKNPLPVENVNQVIAKCKEQGLIIGKNGVTVAGYNNVLTLSPPLNITLEEKDFILTNLVQAIESL
;
A
#
# COMPACT_ATOMS: atom_id res chain seq x y z
N MET A 1 10.41 -35.08 1.59
CA MET A 1 9.45 -34.93 2.69
C MET A 1 8.19 -35.70 2.30
N GLU A 2 8.18 -36.99 2.60
CA GLU A 2 7.02 -37.84 2.42
C GLU A 2 6.19 -37.76 3.71
N ASN A 3 5.16 -37.00 3.72
CA ASN A 3 3.92 -37.18 4.47
C ASN A 3 2.93 -36.13 3.93
N VAL A 4 2.23 -36.48 2.86
CA VAL A 4 0.99 -35.81 2.48
C VAL A 4 0.01 -36.11 3.62
N GLN A 5 -0.03 -35.19 4.61
CA GLN A 5 -1.06 -35.22 5.62
C GLN A 5 -2.39 -35.00 4.89
N THR A 6 -3.35 -35.87 5.12
CA THR A 6 -4.69 -35.76 4.52
C THR A 6 -5.28 -34.39 4.79
N GLY A 7 -6.06 -33.83 3.86
CA GLY A 7 -6.65 -32.49 3.98
C GLY A 7 -7.39 -32.28 5.30
N GLU A 8 -8.13 -33.26 5.80
CA GLU A 8 -8.81 -33.25 7.11
C GLU A 8 -7.86 -32.97 8.29
N ASN A 9 -6.65 -33.53 8.26
CA ASN A 9 -5.65 -33.29 9.33
C ASN A 9 -5.11 -31.85 9.30
N LEU A 10 -4.97 -31.23 8.14
CA LEU A 10 -4.51 -29.83 8.04
C LEU A 10 -5.58 -28.85 8.51
N VAL A 11 -6.85 -29.05 8.16
CA VAL A 11 -7.96 -28.21 8.64
C VAL A 11 -8.03 -28.25 10.19
N THR A 12 -8.02 -29.45 10.77
CA THR A 12 -8.04 -29.60 12.24
C THR A 12 -6.84 -28.93 12.92
N LYS A 13 -5.67 -28.97 12.30
CA LYS A 13 -4.47 -28.30 12.84
C LYS A 13 -4.54 -26.79 12.69
N ASP A 14 -5.04 -26.30 11.56
CA ASP A 14 -5.26 -24.89 11.32
C ASP A 14 -6.19 -24.29 12.38
N GLU A 15 -7.33 -24.92 12.60
CA GLU A 15 -8.29 -24.55 13.64
C GLU A 15 -7.68 -24.51 15.05
N LYS A 16 -6.80 -25.47 15.35
CA LYS A 16 -6.26 -25.62 16.70
C LYS A 16 -5.05 -24.74 16.99
N TYR A 17 -4.21 -24.46 16.01
CA TYR A 17 -2.89 -23.89 16.23
C TYR A 17 -2.61 -22.56 15.51
N LEU A 18 -3.38 -22.20 14.45
CA LEU A 18 -3.11 -21.02 13.65
C LEU A 18 -4.16 -19.92 13.88
N TRP A 19 -3.71 -18.78 14.36
CA TRP A 19 -4.57 -17.62 14.55
C TRP A 19 -4.61 -16.75 13.29
N HIS A 20 -5.75 -16.76 12.60
CA HIS A 20 -6.00 -15.89 11.45
C HIS A 20 -6.42 -14.49 11.86
N GLY A 21 -5.70 -13.46 11.37
CA GLY A 21 -6.04 -12.06 11.60
C GLY A 21 -7.15 -11.55 10.66
N MET A 22 -7.75 -10.41 10.98
CA MET A 22 -8.64 -9.61 10.12
C MET A 22 -9.99 -10.25 9.74
N LYS A 23 -10.34 -11.39 10.26
CA LYS A 23 -11.64 -12.05 10.05
C LYS A 23 -12.17 -12.65 11.34
N PRO A 24 -13.50 -12.76 11.51
CA PRO A 24 -14.08 -13.55 12.57
C PRO A 24 -13.60 -15.01 12.47
N TYR A 25 -13.49 -15.67 13.60
CA TYR A 25 -13.18 -17.09 13.61
C TYR A 25 -14.31 -17.88 12.94
N ASN A 26 -13.98 -18.52 11.84
CA ASN A 26 -14.84 -19.44 11.11
C ASN A 26 -13.97 -20.49 10.40
N PRO A 27 -13.78 -21.66 11.02
CA PRO A 27 -12.89 -22.69 10.49
C PRO A 27 -13.34 -23.20 9.10
N GLN A 28 -14.65 -23.27 8.85
CA GLN A 28 -15.19 -23.78 7.59
C GLN A 28 -15.02 -22.80 6.40
N ALA A 29 -14.72 -21.52 6.67
CA ALA A 29 -14.52 -20.52 5.63
C ALA A 29 -13.05 -20.28 5.27
N THR A 30 -12.11 -21.04 5.87
CA THR A 30 -10.68 -20.86 5.61
C THR A 30 -10.23 -21.79 4.48
N SER A 31 -9.83 -21.20 3.32
CA SER A 31 -9.17 -21.96 2.27
C SER A 31 -7.69 -22.15 2.63
N ILE A 32 -7.19 -23.38 2.55
CA ILE A 32 -5.77 -23.68 2.74
C ILE A 32 -5.12 -23.73 1.37
N ILE A 33 -4.30 -22.73 1.05
CA ILE A 33 -3.61 -22.64 -0.24
C ILE A 33 -2.36 -23.48 -0.19
N GLN A 34 -2.22 -24.40 -1.16
CA GLN A 34 -1.09 -25.31 -1.27
C GLN A 34 -0.09 -24.89 -2.33
N LYS A 35 -0.53 -24.31 -3.46
CA LYS A 35 0.29 -23.91 -4.58
C LYS A 35 -0.12 -22.55 -5.12
N ALA A 36 0.88 -21.77 -5.60
CA ALA A 36 0.63 -20.51 -6.28
C ALA A 36 1.56 -20.39 -7.49
N GLU A 37 1.04 -19.95 -8.65
CA GLU A 37 1.79 -19.82 -9.89
C GLU A 37 1.15 -18.74 -10.81
N GLY A 38 1.96 -17.80 -11.34
CA GLY A 38 1.44 -16.67 -12.12
C GLY A 38 0.48 -15.82 -11.30
N ALA A 39 -0.78 -15.72 -11.72
CA ALA A 39 -1.84 -15.08 -10.96
C ALA A 39 -2.78 -16.08 -10.24
N TRP A 40 -2.44 -17.39 -10.23
CA TRP A 40 -3.34 -18.43 -9.77
C TRP A 40 -2.91 -19.06 -8.45
N LEU A 41 -3.90 -19.31 -7.61
CA LEU A 41 -3.78 -20.07 -6.36
C LEU A 41 -4.49 -21.42 -6.51
N THR A 42 -3.95 -22.45 -5.86
CA THR A 42 -4.59 -23.76 -5.77
C THR A 42 -4.66 -24.17 -4.31
N ASP A 43 -5.86 -24.52 -3.82
CA ASP A 43 -6.07 -25.01 -2.45
C ASP A 43 -5.75 -26.52 -2.33
N ILE A 44 -5.82 -27.02 -1.10
CA ILE A 44 -5.56 -28.44 -0.80
C ILE A 44 -6.58 -29.41 -1.40
N GLU A 45 -7.73 -28.90 -1.84
CA GLU A 45 -8.79 -29.67 -2.48
C GLU A 45 -8.65 -29.67 -4.01
N GLY A 46 -7.68 -28.89 -4.53
CA GLY A 46 -7.40 -28.78 -5.97
C GLY A 46 -8.20 -27.68 -6.66
N ASN A 47 -9.02 -26.89 -5.93
CA ASN A 47 -9.72 -25.77 -6.53
C ASN A 47 -8.74 -24.66 -6.91
N ARG A 48 -8.95 -24.05 -8.07
CA ARG A 48 -8.10 -22.99 -8.60
C ARG A 48 -8.81 -21.64 -8.54
N TYR A 49 -8.06 -20.62 -8.14
CA TYR A 49 -8.56 -19.24 -8.02
C TYR A 49 -7.60 -18.28 -8.69
N LEU A 50 -8.11 -17.41 -9.57
CA LEU A 50 -7.36 -16.24 -10.03
C LEU A 50 -7.36 -15.20 -8.90
N ASP A 51 -6.17 -14.81 -8.48
CA ASP A 51 -5.98 -13.83 -7.41
C ASP A 51 -5.92 -12.40 -7.97
N ALA A 52 -7.08 -11.75 -8.07
CA ALA A 52 -7.15 -10.35 -8.49
C ALA A 52 -6.83 -9.36 -7.35
N MET A 53 -6.13 -9.81 -6.28
CA MET A 53 -5.68 -8.99 -5.17
C MET A 53 -4.17 -9.02 -4.94
N SER A 54 -3.41 -9.85 -5.69
CA SER A 54 -1.97 -10.05 -5.47
C SER A 54 -1.66 -10.34 -3.99
N GLY A 55 -2.40 -11.26 -3.38
CA GLY A 55 -2.36 -11.50 -1.94
C GLY A 55 -2.90 -10.28 -1.17
N LEU A 56 -2.01 -9.51 -0.58
CA LEU A 56 -2.34 -8.24 0.08
C LEU A 56 -1.71 -7.04 -0.67
N TRP A 57 -2.04 -6.87 -1.95
CA TRP A 57 -1.48 -5.85 -2.86
C TRP A 57 0.06 -5.92 -2.98
N CYS A 58 0.64 -7.11 -3.03
CA CYS A 58 2.10 -7.26 -2.93
C CYS A 58 2.75 -8.11 -4.01
N VAL A 59 2.05 -9.08 -4.63
CA VAL A 59 2.62 -10.00 -5.62
C VAL A 59 2.59 -9.34 -7.02
N ASN A 60 3.52 -8.42 -7.27
CA ASN A 60 3.49 -7.62 -8.50
C ASN A 60 3.95 -8.41 -9.74
N VAL A 61 4.97 -9.29 -9.63
CA VAL A 61 5.49 -10.07 -10.77
C VAL A 61 4.89 -11.47 -10.90
N GLY A 62 3.85 -11.76 -10.12
CA GLY A 62 3.22 -13.07 -10.06
C GLY A 62 3.93 -14.06 -9.11
N TYR A 63 3.25 -15.16 -8.85
CA TYR A 63 3.72 -16.24 -7.99
C TYR A 63 4.67 -17.18 -8.73
N GLY A 64 5.54 -17.90 -7.99
CA GLY A 64 6.30 -19.04 -8.49
C GLY A 64 7.48 -18.69 -9.43
N ARG A 65 8.02 -17.46 -9.37
CA ARG A 65 9.19 -17.05 -10.18
C ARG A 65 10.47 -17.75 -9.71
N GLU A 66 10.93 -18.74 -10.46
CA GLU A 66 12.13 -19.54 -10.14
C GLU A 66 13.39 -18.65 -10.03
N GLU A 67 13.56 -17.68 -10.92
CA GLU A 67 14.72 -16.78 -10.91
C GLU A 67 14.82 -15.94 -9.62
N ILE A 68 13.70 -15.55 -8.98
CA ILE A 68 13.69 -14.88 -7.68
C ILE A 68 14.06 -15.87 -6.57
N ALA A 69 13.48 -17.05 -6.58
CA ALA A 69 13.80 -18.10 -5.62
C ALA A 69 15.29 -18.49 -5.69
N LYS A 70 15.85 -18.57 -6.91
CA LYS A 70 17.28 -18.83 -7.13
C LYS A 70 18.16 -17.70 -6.59
N ALA A 71 17.80 -16.43 -6.81
CA ALA A 71 18.54 -15.30 -6.26
C ALA A 71 18.60 -15.34 -4.72
N ALA A 72 17.50 -15.70 -4.06
CA ALA A 72 17.48 -15.92 -2.62
C ALA A 72 18.41 -17.08 -2.20
N TYR A 73 18.31 -18.21 -2.89
CA TYR A 73 19.10 -19.39 -2.60
C TYR A 73 20.62 -19.12 -2.73
N ASP A 74 21.04 -18.51 -3.83
CA ASP A 74 22.45 -18.21 -4.07
C ASP A 74 23.00 -17.25 -2.99
N GLN A 75 22.25 -16.21 -2.66
CA GLN A 75 22.65 -15.23 -1.65
C GLN A 75 22.69 -15.83 -0.24
N LEU A 76 21.79 -16.74 0.11
CA LEU A 76 21.81 -17.43 1.41
C LEU A 76 23.05 -18.31 1.58
N LEU A 77 23.57 -18.87 0.49
CA LEU A 77 24.83 -19.62 0.53
C LEU A 77 26.06 -18.73 0.65
N GLU A 78 26.03 -17.55 0.02
CA GLU A 78 27.16 -16.62 0.00
C GLU A 78 27.29 -15.82 1.32
N ASN A 79 26.18 -15.21 1.72
CA ASN A 79 26.09 -14.40 2.95
C ASN A 79 24.63 -14.39 3.43
N ASN A 80 24.32 -15.20 4.41
CA ASN A 80 22.95 -15.31 4.94
C ASN A 80 22.56 -14.15 5.85
N TYR A 81 23.52 -13.50 6.52
CA TYR A 81 23.25 -12.40 7.44
C TYR A 81 24.46 -11.49 7.66
N THR A 82 24.24 -10.21 7.50
CA THR A 82 25.13 -9.13 7.93
C THR A 82 24.25 -7.97 8.40
N PRO A 83 24.37 -7.50 9.66
CA PRO A 83 23.59 -6.36 10.13
C PRO A 83 24.05 -5.07 9.41
N LEU A 84 23.13 -4.15 9.14
CA LEU A 84 23.46 -2.88 8.47
C LEU A 84 24.19 -1.85 9.38
N THR A 85 24.80 -2.30 10.45
CA THR A 85 25.95 -1.61 11.07
C THR A 85 27.23 -1.77 10.22
N ASN A 86 27.22 -2.71 9.29
CA ASN A 86 28.19 -2.89 8.21
C ASN A 86 27.45 -2.85 6.86
N GLY A 87 28.16 -2.55 5.78
CA GLY A 87 27.60 -2.65 4.44
C GLY A 87 27.73 -4.06 3.86
N HIS A 88 26.87 -4.43 2.92
CA HIS A 88 27.03 -5.57 2.05
C HIS A 88 26.55 -5.24 0.61
N PRO A 89 27.08 -5.92 -0.43
CA PRO A 89 26.86 -5.52 -1.82
C PRO A 89 25.38 -5.38 -2.21
N THR A 90 24.55 -6.36 -1.87
CA THR A 90 23.14 -6.36 -2.29
C THR A 90 22.33 -5.23 -1.68
N ALA A 91 22.59 -4.80 -0.42
CA ALA A 91 21.92 -3.64 0.17
C ALA A 91 22.38 -2.34 -0.48
N ILE A 92 23.67 -2.20 -0.78
CA ILE A 92 24.23 -1.00 -1.42
C ILE A 92 23.64 -0.83 -2.81
N LEU A 93 23.67 -1.87 -3.64
CA LEU A 93 23.11 -1.86 -5.00
C LEU A 93 21.59 -1.63 -5.00
N LEU A 94 20.88 -2.21 -4.04
CA LEU A 94 19.44 -1.98 -3.91
C LEU A 94 19.12 -0.53 -3.51
N ALA A 95 19.88 0.06 -2.60
CA ALA A 95 19.71 1.45 -2.20
C ALA A 95 19.96 2.41 -3.38
N GLU A 96 21.00 2.16 -4.18
CA GLU A 96 21.28 2.89 -5.44
C GLU A 96 20.10 2.76 -6.41
N LYS A 97 19.64 1.51 -6.68
CA LYS A 97 18.52 1.25 -7.59
C LYS A 97 17.22 1.93 -7.17
N ILE A 98 16.91 1.95 -5.87
CA ILE A 98 15.74 2.66 -5.34
C ILE A 98 15.89 4.17 -5.57
N SER A 99 17.07 4.76 -5.29
CA SER A 99 17.32 6.18 -5.50
C SER A 99 17.18 6.58 -6.98
N GLU A 100 17.68 5.76 -7.90
CA GLU A 100 17.50 5.94 -9.34
C GLU A 100 16.02 5.95 -9.75
N LEU A 101 15.24 4.97 -9.31
CA LEU A 101 13.81 4.86 -9.61
C LEU A 101 12.99 6.03 -9.06
N LEU A 102 13.41 6.59 -7.92
CA LEU A 102 12.79 7.79 -7.34
C LEU A 102 13.10 9.07 -8.12
N GLY A 103 14.13 9.07 -8.96
CA GLY A 103 14.51 10.22 -9.79
C GLY A 103 15.05 11.41 -8.98
N GLY A 104 15.62 11.17 -7.82
CA GLY A 104 16.19 12.18 -6.92
C GLY A 104 17.36 11.64 -6.10
N ASP A 105 17.99 12.51 -5.31
CA ASP A 105 19.08 12.12 -4.41
C ASP A 105 18.53 11.70 -3.05
N TYR A 106 18.28 10.38 -2.91
CA TYR A 106 17.75 9.76 -1.70
C TYR A 106 18.75 8.80 -1.05
N VAL A 107 18.76 8.80 0.27
CA VAL A 107 19.50 7.84 1.11
C VAL A 107 18.49 6.87 1.71
N VAL A 108 18.77 5.56 1.65
CA VAL A 108 17.80 4.50 1.97
C VAL A 108 18.14 3.82 3.28
N PHE A 109 17.15 3.70 4.16
CA PHE A 109 17.17 2.89 5.36
C PHE A 109 16.25 1.68 5.18
N PHE A 110 16.72 0.46 5.47
CA PHE A 110 15.95 -0.76 5.31
C PHE A 110 15.31 -1.25 6.61
N SER A 111 14.09 -1.79 6.49
CA SER A 111 13.31 -2.42 7.55
C SER A 111 12.64 -3.70 7.00
N ASN A 112 11.68 -4.30 7.71
CA ASN A 112 11.07 -5.57 7.28
C ASN A 112 9.61 -5.43 6.85
N SER A 113 8.91 -4.39 7.28
CA SER A 113 7.49 -4.18 6.99
C SER A 113 7.18 -2.71 6.73
N GLY A 114 6.06 -2.44 6.03
CA GLY A 114 5.59 -1.07 5.82
C GLY A 114 5.33 -0.31 7.12
N SER A 115 4.86 -1.00 8.17
CA SER A 115 4.68 -0.40 9.49
C SER A 115 6.02 0.06 10.08
N GLU A 116 7.07 -0.76 9.99
CA GLU A 116 8.42 -0.38 10.44
C GLU A 116 9.01 0.76 9.60
N ALA A 117 8.77 0.77 8.28
CA ALA A 117 9.20 1.88 7.42
C ALA A 117 8.56 3.21 7.86
N ASN A 118 7.26 3.21 8.17
CA ASN A 118 6.55 4.39 8.67
C ASN A 118 7.02 4.80 10.07
N GLU A 119 7.22 3.85 11.00
CA GLU A 119 7.81 4.14 12.33
C GLU A 119 9.22 4.75 12.21
N THR A 120 10.00 4.27 11.26
CA THR A 120 11.32 4.82 10.93
C THR A 120 11.20 6.25 10.45
N ALA A 121 10.28 6.53 9.51
CA ALA A 121 10.01 7.88 9.01
C ALA A 121 9.57 8.83 10.15
N PHE A 122 8.69 8.39 11.05
CA PHE A 122 8.25 9.21 12.20
C PHE A 122 9.40 9.56 13.15
N LYS A 123 10.33 8.63 13.39
CA LYS A 123 11.53 8.91 14.20
C LYS A 123 12.48 9.87 13.49
N ILE A 124 12.67 9.70 12.18
CA ILE A 124 13.51 10.57 11.37
C ILE A 124 12.99 12.01 11.43
N VAL A 125 11.70 12.27 11.16
CA VAL A 125 11.18 13.65 11.16
C VAL A 125 11.26 14.31 12.54
N ARG A 126 10.98 13.56 13.61
CA ARG A 126 11.10 14.10 14.97
C ARG A 126 12.55 14.43 15.34
N GLN A 127 13.51 13.54 15.06
CA GLN A 127 14.94 13.79 15.32
C GLN A 127 15.47 14.90 14.43
N TYR A 128 15.10 14.96 13.15
CA TYR A 128 15.45 16.05 12.23
C TYR A 128 15.12 17.42 12.82
N HIS A 129 13.89 17.61 13.27
CA HIS A 129 13.47 18.88 13.86
C HIS A 129 14.16 19.18 15.19
N GLN A 130 14.45 18.17 16.02
CA GLN A 130 15.27 18.35 17.23
C GLN A 130 16.66 18.87 16.90
N GLN A 131 17.32 18.29 15.90
CA GLN A 131 18.68 18.69 15.48
C GLN A 131 18.71 20.09 14.86
N LYS A 132 17.59 20.54 14.28
CA LYS A 132 17.43 21.92 13.79
C LYS A 132 17.03 22.94 14.89
N GLY A 133 17.01 22.53 16.16
CA GLY A 133 16.59 23.39 17.26
C GLY A 133 15.09 23.65 17.32
N GLN A 134 14.30 22.85 16.61
CA GLN A 134 12.83 22.96 16.50
C GLN A 134 12.13 21.86 17.31
N GLY A 135 12.54 21.64 18.55
CA GLY A 135 12.11 20.51 19.38
C GLY A 135 10.61 20.42 19.68
N ASN A 136 9.87 21.50 19.46
CA ASN A 136 8.41 21.48 19.58
C ASN A 136 7.70 20.80 18.40
N ARG A 137 8.38 20.58 17.27
CA ARG A 137 7.82 19.90 16.08
C ARG A 137 7.83 18.39 16.26
N TYR A 138 6.69 17.82 16.66
CA TYR A 138 6.55 16.37 16.89
C TYR A 138 5.24 15.79 16.35
N LYS A 139 4.26 16.64 16.02
CA LYS A 139 2.96 16.22 15.51
C LYS A 139 3.06 15.79 14.05
N ILE A 140 2.33 14.76 13.70
CA ILE A 140 2.24 14.23 12.35
C ILE A 140 0.78 14.29 11.90
N VAL A 141 0.54 14.97 10.79
CA VAL A 141 -0.79 15.05 10.18
C VAL A 141 -0.95 13.87 9.22
N SER A 142 -2.09 13.20 9.26
CA SER A 142 -2.48 12.14 8.34
C SER A 142 -3.94 12.32 7.89
N ARG A 143 -4.48 11.38 7.12
CA ARG A 143 -5.85 11.50 6.61
C ARG A 143 -6.76 10.44 7.20
N TYR A 144 -8.02 10.80 7.46
CA TYR A 144 -9.06 9.79 7.67
C TYR A 144 -9.13 8.84 6.46
N ARG A 145 -9.50 7.59 6.70
CA ARG A 145 -9.56 6.47 5.76
C ARG A 145 -8.19 5.96 5.27
N ALA A 146 -7.09 6.69 5.49
CA ALA A 146 -5.74 6.23 5.15
C ALA A 146 -5.29 5.06 6.04
N TYR A 147 -4.38 4.23 5.54
CA TYR A 147 -3.76 3.14 6.28
C TYR A 147 -2.23 3.22 6.20
N HIS A 148 -1.58 3.30 7.35
CA HIS A 148 -0.12 3.45 7.45
C HIS A 148 0.57 2.34 8.24
N GLY A 149 -0.18 1.36 8.75
CA GLY A 149 0.38 0.20 9.44
C GLY A 149 -0.40 -0.21 10.69
N ASN A 150 0.13 -1.22 11.37
CA ASN A 150 -0.50 -1.88 12.52
C ASN A 150 0.37 -1.90 13.80
N SER A 151 1.57 -1.31 13.80
CA SER A 151 2.32 -0.98 15.01
C SER A 151 1.67 0.21 15.73
N MET A 152 1.98 0.43 17.02
CA MET A 152 1.27 1.44 17.82
C MET A 152 1.37 2.87 17.24
N GLY A 153 2.52 3.25 16.68
CA GLY A 153 2.68 4.56 16.02
C GLY A 153 2.06 4.60 14.62
N ALA A 154 2.31 3.58 13.78
CA ALA A 154 1.73 3.52 12.44
C ALA A 154 0.20 3.35 12.48
N LEU A 155 -0.34 2.66 13.50
CA LEU A 155 -1.78 2.58 13.74
C LEU A 155 -2.34 3.93 14.22
N ALA A 156 -1.58 4.69 15.00
CA ALA A 156 -1.97 6.05 15.40
C ALA A 156 -2.08 6.98 14.20
N ALA A 157 -1.19 6.86 13.19
CA ALA A 157 -1.27 7.58 11.92
C ALA A 157 -2.40 7.08 11.01
N THR A 158 -2.82 5.81 11.13
CA THR A 158 -3.92 5.23 10.36
C THR A 158 -5.24 5.91 10.69
N GLY A 159 -5.98 6.37 9.67
CA GLY A 159 -7.26 7.08 9.80
C GLY A 159 -8.51 6.19 9.73
N GLN A 160 -8.39 4.91 10.10
CA GLN A 160 -9.45 3.90 10.02
C GLN A 160 -9.92 3.53 11.42
N ALA A 161 -11.06 4.08 11.86
CA ALA A 161 -11.55 3.96 13.22
C ALA A 161 -11.81 2.51 13.65
N GLU A 162 -12.35 1.66 12.76
CA GLU A 162 -12.61 0.25 13.07
C GLU A 162 -11.33 -0.54 13.35
N ARG A 163 -10.20 -0.17 12.72
CA ARG A 163 -8.89 -0.80 13.01
C ARG A 163 -8.29 -0.40 14.34
N LYS A 164 -8.65 0.77 14.87
CA LYS A 164 -8.18 1.30 16.15
C LYS A 164 -9.02 0.83 17.33
N TYR A 165 -10.30 0.55 17.07
CA TYR A 165 -11.25 0.17 18.12
C TYR A 165 -10.75 -0.99 18.97
N LYS A 166 -10.76 -0.80 20.28
CA LYS A 166 -10.22 -1.70 21.32
C LYS A 166 -8.68 -1.75 21.44
N TYR A 167 -7.92 -0.94 20.68
CA TYR A 167 -6.46 -0.85 20.82
C TYR A 167 -5.99 0.48 21.41
N GLU A 168 -6.90 1.43 21.61
CA GLU A 168 -6.61 2.74 22.20
C GLU A 168 -6.37 2.63 23.72
N PRO A 169 -5.50 3.49 24.31
CA PRO A 169 -4.84 4.64 23.69
C PRO A 169 -3.63 4.27 22.83
N LEU A 170 -3.47 4.97 21.71
CA LEU A 170 -2.35 4.84 20.78
C LEU A 170 -1.25 5.90 21.04
N ALA A 171 -0.19 5.90 20.23
CA ALA A 171 0.88 6.88 20.34
C ALA A 171 0.36 8.31 20.14
N PRO A 172 0.76 9.29 20.98
CA PRO A 172 0.30 10.67 20.88
C PRO A 172 0.96 11.43 19.73
N GLY A 173 0.35 12.56 19.34
CA GLY A 173 0.89 13.48 18.33
C GLY A 173 0.51 13.14 16.89
N PHE A 174 -0.55 12.36 16.68
CA PHE A 174 -1.11 12.09 15.36
C PHE A 174 -2.47 12.77 15.21
N ILE A 175 -2.64 13.52 14.12
CA ILE A 175 -3.81 14.35 13.83
C ILE A 175 -4.35 13.95 12.47
N HIS A 176 -5.69 13.91 12.34
CA HIS A 176 -6.30 13.45 11.10
C HIS A 176 -7.10 14.58 10.45
N VAL A 177 -6.91 14.74 9.15
CA VAL A 177 -7.67 15.63 8.29
C VAL A 177 -8.58 14.81 7.35
N LYS A 178 -9.61 15.43 6.81
CA LYS A 178 -10.57 14.81 5.88
C LYS A 178 -9.83 14.23 4.65
N ALA A 179 -10.29 13.06 4.18
CA ALA A 179 -9.77 12.45 2.95
C ALA A 179 -10.17 13.26 1.70
N PRO A 180 -9.31 13.36 0.66
CA PRO A 180 -9.63 14.00 -0.62
C PRO A 180 -10.47 13.07 -1.50
N ASP A 181 -11.70 12.78 -1.08
CA ASP A 181 -12.61 11.85 -1.76
C ASP A 181 -13.34 12.57 -2.88
N GLN A 182 -12.81 12.51 -4.10
CA GLN A 182 -13.30 13.20 -5.28
C GLN A 182 -14.76 12.81 -5.59
N TYR A 183 -15.10 11.53 -5.49
CA TYR A 183 -16.46 11.05 -5.74
C TYR A 183 -17.50 11.65 -4.78
N ARG A 184 -17.14 11.83 -3.50
CA ARG A 184 -18.09 12.29 -2.46
C ARG A 184 -18.01 13.79 -2.19
N ASN A 185 -16.83 14.41 -2.36
CA ASN A 185 -16.63 15.82 -1.99
C ASN A 185 -16.88 16.80 -3.13
N ASN A 186 -16.88 16.35 -4.39
CA ASN A 186 -17.05 17.15 -5.61
C ASN A 186 -16.14 18.39 -5.62
N GLU A 187 -14.84 18.15 -5.76
CA GLU A 187 -13.82 19.21 -5.84
C GLU A 187 -13.50 19.62 -7.29
N ASP A 188 -14.45 19.45 -8.20
CA ASP A 188 -14.28 19.82 -9.61
C ASP A 188 -14.35 21.34 -9.82
N GLY A 189 -13.61 21.84 -10.79
CA GLY A 189 -13.65 23.24 -11.23
C GLY A 189 -12.68 24.18 -10.49
N PHE A 190 -11.91 23.73 -9.54
CA PHE A 190 -10.84 24.51 -8.93
C PHE A 190 -9.61 24.55 -9.85
N LYS A 191 -9.07 25.77 -10.11
CA LYS A 191 -7.97 25.97 -11.09
C LYS A 191 -6.58 25.96 -10.46
N LYS A 192 -6.49 26.08 -9.14
CA LYS A 192 -5.21 26.11 -8.42
C LYS A 192 -5.23 25.07 -7.30
N ALA A 193 -4.10 24.42 -7.09
CA ALA A 193 -3.90 23.46 -6.00
C ALA A 193 -4.33 24.06 -4.64
N SER A 194 -3.91 25.28 -4.34
CA SER A 194 -4.23 26.00 -3.10
C SER A 194 -5.73 26.30 -2.88
N ASP A 195 -6.54 26.21 -3.95
CA ASP A 195 -7.98 26.50 -3.85
C ASP A 195 -8.80 25.23 -3.55
N LEU A 196 -8.23 24.05 -3.73
CA LEU A 196 -8.90 22.79 -3.41
C LEU A 196 -9.34 22.74 -1.94
N PRO A 197 -10.61 22.46 -1.65
CA PRO A 197 -11.10 22.34 -0.27
C PRO A 197 -10.31 21.35 0.59
N SER A 198 -9.87 20.25 0.00
CA SER A 198 -9.06 19.25 0.68
C SER A 198 -7.65 19.76 1.03
N VAL A 199 -7.04 20.61 0.21
CA VAL A 199 -5.76 21.27 0.50
C VAL A 199 -5.93 22.35 1.57
N LYS A 200 -6.99 23.18 1.47
CA LYS A 200 -7.33 24.18 2.51
C LYS A 200 -7.53 23.54 3.88
N ALA A 201 -8.18 22.37 3.94
CA ALA A 201 -8.37 21.65 5.19
C ALA A 201 -7.02 21.22 5.83
N VAL A 202 -6.01 20.89 5.02
CA VAL A 202 -4.64 20.61 5.53
C VAL A 202 -3.99 21.89 6.08
N ASP A 203 -4.11 23.00 5.37
CA ASP A 203 -3.56 24.30 5.78
C ASP A 203 -4.21 24.80 7.09
N GLU A 204 -5.53 24.68 7.20
CA GLU A 204 -6.27 25.04 8.40
C GLU A 204 -5.86 24.22 9.61
N ILE A 205 -5.81 22.87 9.49
CA ILE A 205 -5.45 22.02 10.63
C ILE A 205 -4.02 22.28 11.10
N MET A 206 -3.07 22.50 10.18
CA MET A 206 -1.69 22.83 10.54
C MET A 206 -1.61 24.20 11.25
N THR A 207 -2.46 25.15 10.86
CA THR A 207 -2.58 26.46 11.51
C THR A 207 -3.17 26.34 12.91
N TRP A 208 -4.29 25.63 13.07
CA TRP A 208 -5.00 25.50 14.35
C TRP A 208 -4.23 24.67 15.39
N GLU A 209 -3.46 23.70 14.92
CA GLU A 209 -2.57 22.89 15.77
C GLU A 209 -1.25 23.60 16.13
N HIS A 210 -1.07 24.83 15.69
CA HIS A 210 0.14 25.63 15.77
C HIS A 210 1.28 25.11 14.87
N SER A 211 1.54 25.80 13.77
CA SER A 211 2.52 25.40 12.72
C SER A 211 3.87 24.91 13.25
N GLU A 212 4.39 25.54 14.31
CA GLU A 212 5.68 25.18 14.92
C GLU A 212 5.65 23.87 15.72
N THR A 213 4.49 23.23 15.86
CA THR A 213 4.37 21.89 16.48
C THR A 213 4.27 20.77 15.45
N ILE A 214 4.06 21.10 14.17
CA ILE A 214 3.90 20.12 13.10
C ILE A 214 5.27 19.70 12.56
N ALA A 215 5.57 18.42 12.66
CA ALA A 215 6.81 17.83 12.14
C ALA A 215 6.67 17.41 10.67
N ALA A 216 5.55 16.78 10.34
CA ALA A 216 5.33 16.24 8.98
C ALA A 216 3.84 16.02 8.69
N MET A 217 3.54 15.85 7.41
CA MET A 217 2.33 15.17 6.95
C MET A 217 2.69 13.85 6.29
N ILE A 218 1.94 12.79 6.58
CA ILE A 218 2.03 11.50 5.89
C ILE A 218 0.79 11.28 5.03
N LEU A 219 0.99 10.78 3.79
CA LEU A 219 -0.10 10.45 2.88
C LEU A 219 0.28 9.32 1.90
N GLU A 220 -0.71 8.55 1.49
CA GLU A 220 -0.64 7.67 0.31
C GLU A 220 -0.96 8.51 -0.95
N PRO A 221 -0.32 8.32 -2.11
CA PRO A 221 -0.72 9.01 -3.35
C PRO A 221 -2.19 8.76 -3.71
N ILE A 222 -2.65 7.53 -3.52
CA ILE A 222 -4.04 7.09 -3.59
C ILE A 222 -4.34 6.39 -2.28
N ILE A 223 -5.40 6.76 -1.56
CA ILE A 223 -5.79 6.03 -0.35
C ILE A 223 -6.31 4.66 -0.76
N THR A 224 -5.52 3.62 -0.54
CA THR A 224 -5.80 2.28 -1.06
C THR A 224 -6.76 1.49 -0.18
N GLY A 225 -6.37 1.16 1.03
CA GLY A 225 -7.17 0.37 1.97
C GLY A 225 -8.49 1.03 2.39
N GLY A 226 -8.60 2.35 2.26
CA GLY A 226 -9.81 3.10 2.52
C GLY A 226 -10.84 3.10 1.38
N GLY A 227 -10.55 2.43 0.24
CA GLY A 227 -11.47 2.29 -0.89
C GLY A 227 -10.98 2.90 -2.20
N VAL A 228 -9.70 2.83 -2.49
CA VAL A 228 -9.07 3.37 -3.71
C VAL A 228 -9.52 4.80 -3.96
N ILE A 229 -9.35 5.67 -2.95
CA ILE A 229 -9.79 7.06 -3.02
C ILE A 229 -8.77 7.85 -3.83
N MET A 230 -9.21 8.30 -4.99
CA MET A 230 -8.42 9.14 -5.89
C MET A 230 -8.49 10.60 -5.44
N PRO A 231 -7.34 11.27 -5.24
CA PRO A 231 -7.34 12.72 -5.07
C PRO A 231 -7.48 13.44 -6.42
N GLN A 232 -7.78 14.73 -6.40
CA GLN A 232 -7.58 15.62 -7.56
C GLN A 232 -6.10 15.65 -7.96
N ASP A 233 -5.82 15.85 -9.25
CA ASP A 233 -4.46 15.81 -9.79
C ASP A 233 -3.50 16.80 -9.11
N ASP A 234 -3.98 17.98 -8.75
CA ASP A 234 -3.17 18.99 -8.07
C ASP A 234 -3.10 18.84 -6.53
N TYR A 235 -3.79 17.86 -5.93
CA TYR A 235 -3.87 17.72 -4.48
C TYR A 235 -2.50 17.52 -3.82
N LEU A 236 -1.68 16.57 -4.33
CA LEU A 236 -0.37 16.29 -3.75
C LEU A 236 0.56 17.51 -3.84
N LYS A 237 0.49 18.25 -4.95
CA LYS A 237 1.25 19.48 -5.14
C LYS A 237 0.83 20.55 -4.11
N GLY A 238 -0.49 20.76 -3.95
CA GLY A 238 -1.00 21.69 -2.96
C GLY A 238 -0.61 21.32 -1.53
N VAL A 239 -0.66 20.02 -1.18
CA VAL A 239 -0.20 19.55 0.14
C VAL A 239 1.30 19.79 0.32
N LYS A 240 2.14 19.57 -0.71
CA LYS A 240 3.58 19.89 -0.62
C LYS A 240 3.82 21.37 -0.36
N GLU A 241 3.12 22.26 -1.08
CA GLU A 241 3.18 23.71 -0.87
C GLU A 241 2.75 24.11 0.56
N VAL A 242 1.70 23.47 1.10
CA VAL A 242 1.25 23.68 2.49
C VAL A 242 2.32 23.20 3.48
N CYS A 243 2.90 22.02 3.28
CA CYS A 243 3.99 21.54 4.14
C CYS A 243 5.17 22.52 4.16
N GLU A 244 5.58 23.01 3.01
CA GLU A 244 6.66 24.02 2.89
C GLU A 244 6.32 25.32 3.61
N LYS A 245 5.10 25.84 3.44
CA LYS A 245 4.58 27.03 4.15
C LYS A 245 4.68 26.89 5.66
N HIS A 246 4.36 25.72 6.21
CA HIS A 246 4.38 25.45 7.65
C HIS A 246 5.74 24.92 8.15
N GLY A 247 6.73 24.72 7.29
CA GLY A 247 8.03 24.14 7.64
C GLY A 247 7.96 22.68 8.09
N ALA A 248 6.95 21.95 7.63
CA ALA A 248 6.75 20.53 7.87
C ALA A 248 7.33 19.69 6.71
N LEU A 249 7.78 18.46 7.01
CA LEU A 249 8.21 17.52 5.97
C LEU A 249 7.02 16.77 5.36
N LEU A 250 7.13 16.39 4.09
CA LEU A 250 6.16 15.54 3.41
C LEU A 250 6.68 14.09 3.35
N ILE A 251 5.95 13.17 4.01
CA ILE A 251 6.15 11.73 3.91
C ILE A 251 5.11 11.17 2.93
N VAL A 252 5.58 10.48 1.88
CA VAL A 252 4.68 9.75 0.97
C VAL A 252 4.82 8.26 1.21
N ASP A 253 3.70 7.64 1.58
CA ASP A 253 3.58 6.19 1.78
C ASP A 253 3.27 5.50 0.44
N GLU A 254 4.30 4.90 -0.13
CA GLU A 254 4.27 4.14 -1.39
C GLU A 254 4.18 2.63 -1.18
N VAL A 255 3.85 2.20 0.02
CA VAL A 255 3.80 0.77 0.38
C VAL A 255 2.90 -0.03 -0.55
N ILE A 256 1.79 0.55 -1.04
CA ILE A 256 0.91 -0.10 -2.03
C ILE A 256 1.08 0.54 -3.41
N CYS A 257 1.13 1.87 -3.52
CA CYS A 257 1.13 2.57 -4.81
C CYS A 257 2.44 2.39 -5.60
N GLY A 258 3.54 2.05 -4.92
CA GLY A 258 4.85 1.88 -5.53
C GLY A 258 5.01 0.61 -6.38
N PHE A 259 6.17 0.54 -7.02
CA PHE A 259 6.64 -0.60 -7.81
C PHE A 259 5.67 -1.05 -8.91
N GLY A 260 5.22 -0.07 -9.71
CA GLY A 260 4.42 -0.32 -10.91
C GLY A 260 2.91 -0.45 -10.67
N ARG A 261 2.43 -0.55 -9.42
CA ARG A 261 1.00 -0.77 -9.13
C ARG A 261 0.08 0.24 -9.81
N THR A 262 0.49 1.49 -9.87
CA THR A 262 -0.28 2.59 -10.48
C THR A 262 0.14 2.92 -11.91
N GLY A 263 1.05 2.14 -12.53
CA GLY A 263 1.53 2.36 -13.88
C GLY A 263 2.82 3.18 -13.99
N LYS A 264 3.37 3.66 -12.86
CA LYS A 264 4.71 4.26 -12.76
C LYS A 264 5.49 3.57 -11.66
N ALA A 265 6.80 3.76 -11.61
CA ALA A 265 7.63 3.20 -10.54
C ALA A 265 7.06 3.55 -9.16
N PHE A 266 6.60 4.79 -8.97
CA PHE A 266 5.95 5.26 -7.74
C PHE A 266 4.73 6.13 -8.04
N GLY A 267 3.71 6.05 -7.17
CA GLY A 267 2.45 6.76 -7.34
C GLY A 267 2.58 8.29 -7.32
N HIS A 268 3.47 8.85 -6.48
CA HIS A 268 3.70 10.31 -6.42
C HIS A 268 4.21 10.90 -7.72
N GLN A 269 4.88 10.09 -8.57
CA GLN A 269 5.40 10.54 -9.87
C GLN A 269 4.29 10.95 -10.86
N HIS A 270 3.05 10.47 -10.66
CA HIS A 270 1.90 10.93 -11.45
C HIS A 270 1.59 12.41 -11.25
N TYR A 271 1.93 12.93 -10.08
CA TYR A 271 1.59 14.28 -9.63
C TYR A 271 2.79 15.24 -9.69
N GLY A 272 3.97 14.77 -10.15
CA GLY A 272 5.18 15.60 -10.29
C GLY A 272 5.71 16.15 -8.97
N VAL A 273 5.46 15.47 -7.86
CA VAL A 273 5.89 15.88 -6.52
C VAL A 273 7.12 15.09 -6.09
N GLN A 274 8.10 15.77 -5.50
CA GLN A 274 9.27 15.14 -4.87
C GLN A 274 9.13 15.20 -3.34
N PRO A 275 8.74 14.09 -2.69
CA PRO A 275 8.57 14.03 -1.23
C PRO A 275 9.91 14.16 -0.50
N ASP A 276 9.87 14.56 0.77
CA ASP A 276 11.06 14.63 1.61
C ASP A 276 11.46 13.24 2.14
N ILE A 277 10.45 12.38 2.38
CA ILE A 277 10.61 11.00 2.81
C ILE A 277 9.61 10.12 2.06
N ILE A 278 10.03 8.91 1.67
CA ILE A 278 9.19 7.94 0.98
C ILE A 278 9.32 6.60 1.69
N THR A 279 8.19 6.00 2.04
CA THR A 279 8.16 4.66 2.65
C THR A 279 7.63 3.64 1.66
N MET A 280 8.23 2.45 1.63
CA MET A 280 7.92 1.41 0.65
C MET A 280 8.10 0.00 1.22
N ALA A 281 7.34 -0.96 0.68
CA ALA A 281 7.39 -2.38 1.03
C ALA A 281 6.72 -3.20 -0.09
N LYS A 282 6.04 -4.30 0.23
CA LYS A 282 5.15 -5.08 -0.65
C LYS A 282 5.74 -5.39 -2.03
N GLY A 283 5.37 -4.58 -3.04
CA GLY A 283 5.86 -4.72 -4.41
C GLY A 283 7.39 -4.65 -4.55
N LEU A 284 8.11 -4.13 -3.56
CA LEU A 284 9.58 -4.12 -3.52
C LEU A 284 10.19 -5.52 -3.70
N THR A 285 9.57 -6.53 -3.10
CA THR A 285 10.00 -7.95 -3.22
C THR A 285 8.95 -8.85 -3.85
N SER A 286 7.81 -8.30 -4.29
CA SER A 286 6.64 -9.10 -4.71
C SER A 286 6.27 -10.20 -3.72
N ALA A 287 6.41 -9.93 -2.42
CA ALA A 287 6.13 -10.84 -1.30
C ALA A 287 7.01 -12.09 -1.22
N TYR A 288 8.07 -12.22 -2.02
CA TYR A 288 8.99 -13.36 -1.93
C TYR A 288 9.81 -13.36 -0.63
N MET A 289 10.14 -12.18 -0.09
CA MET A 289 10.76 -12.02 1.23
C MET A 289 10.28 -10.73 1.93
N PRO A 290 10.23 -10.72 3.27
CA PRO A 290 9.94 -9.50 4.02
C PRO A 290 11.05 -8.46 3.83
N LEU A 291 10.71 -7.30 3.29
CA LEU A 291 11.60 -6.16 3.17
C LEU A 291 10.78 -4.88 3.03
N SER A 292 11.27 -3.80 3.62
CA SER A 292 10.77 -2.45 3.42
C SER A 292 11.91 -1.46 3.42
N ALA A 293 11.64 -0.26 2.93
CA ALA A 293 12.62 0.81 2.90
C ALA A 293 11.98 2.16 3.21
N THR A 294 12.78 3.03 3.82
CA THR A 294 12.50 4.45 4.02
C THR A 294 13.57 5.24 3.28
N ALA A 295 13.21 5.86 2.17
CA ALA A 295 14.09 6.73 1.40
C ALA A 295 13.94 8.17 1.87
N VAL A 296 15.04 8.83 2.13
CA VAL A 296 15.12 10.17 2.73
C VAL A 296 15.94 11.07 1.80
N LYS A 297 15.43 12.27 1.46
CA LYS A 297 16.21 13.24 0.70
C LYS A 297 17.58 13.49 1.35
N ARG A 298 18.61 13.67 0.53
CA ARG A 298 19.99 13.94 0.98
C ARG A 298 20.05 15.07 2.00
N GLU A 299 19.38 16.17 1.75
CA GLU A 299 19.36 17.34 2.65
C GLU A 299 18.78 17.05 4.05
N VAL A 300 17.82 16.10 4.15
CA VAL A 300 17.30 15.65 5.44
C VAL A 300 18.29 14.69 6.10
N TYR A 301 18.91 13.78 5.34
CA TYR A 301 19.89 12.83 5.82
C TYR A 301 21.15 13.53 6.38
N GLU A 302 21.60 14.64 5.77
CA GLU A 302 22.79 15.38 6.20
C GLU A 302 22.71 15.91 7.64
N GLU A 303 21.50 16.17 8.15
CA GLU A 303 21.31 16.52 9.56
C GLU A 303 21.76 15.40 10.50
N PHE A 304 21.80 14.15 10.06
CA PHE A 304 22.21 12.97 10.84
C PHE A 304 23.70 12.63 10.69
N THR A 305 24.45 13.38 9.88
CA THR A 305 25.91 13.20 9.68
C THR A 305 26.76 14.17 10.48
N LYS A 306 26.16 15.04 11.29
CA LYS A 306 26.83 16.00 12.15
C LYS A 306 27.58 15.29 13.28
N SER A 307 28.55 15.99 13.89
CA SER A 307 29.51 15.39 14.84
C SER A 307 29.06 15.43 16.31
N GLY A 308 27.83 15.84 16.61
CA GLY A 308 27.31 15.84 17.97
C GLY A 308 27.06 14.43 18.52
N ASN A 309 27.15 14.24 19.83
CA ASN A 309 27.09 12.92 20.47
C ASN A 309 25.83 12.11 20.19
N TYR A 310 24.74 12.74 19.74
CA TYR A 310 23.47 12.09 19.47
C TYR A 310 22.87 12.46 18.10
N ASP A 311 23.67 12.99 17.19
CA ASP A 311 23.20 13.44 15.87
C ASP A 311 22.98 12.27 14.91
N PHE A 312 23.66 11.14 15.09
CA PHE A 312 23.44 9.95 14.25
C PHE A 312 22.09 9.27 14.57
N PHE A 313 21.53 8.58 13.58
CA PHE A 313 20.25 7.88 13.72
C PHE A 313 20.40 6.58 14.52
N ARG A 314 19.92 6.57 15.76
CA ARG A 314 20.02 5.44 16.71
C ARG A 314 18.86 4.47 16.54
N HIS A 315 18.75 3.88 15.36
CA HIS A 315 17.69 2.93 15.02
C HIS A 315 18.26 1.81 14.17
N ILE A 316 17.86 0.58 14.43
CA ILE A 316 18.22 -0.60 13.67
C ILE A 316 17.12 -1.64 13.79
N ASN A 317 16.81 -2.32 12.71
CA ASN A 317 15.99 -3.52 12.68
C ASN A 317 16.92 -4.72 12.46
N THR A 318 16.85 -5.75 13.30
CA THR A 318 17.77 -6.90 13.27
C THR A 318 17.88 -7.51 11.87
N PHE A 319 16.77 -7.67 11.17
CA PHE A 319 16.70 -8.25 9.82
C PHE A 319 16.49 -7.23 8.71
N GLY A 320 16.47 -5.93 9.04
CA GLY A 320 16.29 -4.87 8.04
C GLY A 320 17.44 -4.88 7.03
N GLY A 321 17.10 -5.03 5.74
CA GLY A 321 18.08 -5.11 4.66
C GLY A 321 18.89 -6.40 4.69
N SER A 322 18.31 -7.54 5.10
CA SER A 322 19.01 -8.83 5.05
C SER A 322 19.49 -9.15 3.62
N PRO A 323 20.70 -9.73 3.45
CA PRO A 323 21.30 -9.94 2.13
C PRO A 323 20.37 -10.66 1.13
N ALA A 324 19.71 -11.74 1.55
CA ALA A 324 18.81 -12.49 0.70
C ALA A 324 17.56 -11.68 0.30
N ALA A 325 16.98 -10.88 1.20
CA ALA A 325 15.83 -10.03 0.87
C ALA A 325 16.21 -8.91 -0.12
N CYS A 326 17.42 -8.34 0.02
CA CYS A 326 17.95 -7.36 -0.92
C CYS A 326 18.23 -7.97 -2.31
N ALA A 327 18.80 -9.20 -2.37
CA ALA A 327 19.00 -9.94 -3.63
C ALA A 327 17.67 -10.25 -4.33
N VAL A 328 16.66 -10.66 -3.58
CA VAL A 328 15.28 -10.86 -4.06
C VAL A 328 14.70 -9.57 -4.62
N ALA A 329 14.84 -8.45 -3.91
CA ALA A 329 14.34 -7.16 -4.37
C ALA A 329 15.02 -6.70 -5.67
N LEU A 330 16.34 -6.83 -5.77
CA LEU A 330 17.09 -6.52 -7.00
C LEU A 330 16.61 -7.36 -8.19
N LYS A 331 16.44 -8.68 -7.99
CA LYS A 331 15.93 -9.57 -9.04
C LYS A 331 14.48 -9.23 -9.41
N ASN A 332 13.65 -8.90 -8.45
CA ASN A 332 12.28 -8.47 -8.67
C ASN A 332 12.20 -7.18 -9.51
N LEU A 333 13.03 -6.18 -9.20
CA LEU A 333 13.09 -4.94 -9.97
C LEU A 333 13.63 -5.17 -11.38
N GLU A 334 14.65 -6.03 -11.55
CA GLU A 334 15.16 -6.44 -12.88
C GLU A 334 14.04 -7.07 -13.73
N ILE A 335 13.21 -7.95 -13.16
CA ILE A 335 12.08 -8.56 -13.85
C ILE A 335 11.06 -7.50 -14.26
N MET A 336 10.71 -6.57 -13.36
CA MET A 336 9.75 -5.52 -13.66
C MET A 336 10.19 -4.64 -14.82
N GLU A 337 11.48 -4.31 -14.90
CA GLU A 337 12.05 -3.53 -15.99
C GLU A 337 12.14 -4.35 -17.30
N ARG A 338 12.67 -5.56 -17.24
CA ARG A 338 12.83 -6.45 -18.39
C ARG A 338 11.50 -6.78 -19.07
N GLU A 339 10.45 -6.98 -18.26
CA GLU A 339 9.11 -7.32 -18.75
C GLU A 339 8.21 -6.09 -18.95
N ASN A 340 8.72 -4.87 -18.79
CA ASN A 340 8.00 -3.58 -18.93
C ASN A 340 6.70 -3.51 -18.11
N LEU A 341 6.72 -4.04 -16.88
CA LEU A 341 5.50 -4.22 -16.10
C LEU A 341 4.86 -2.89 -15.64
N PHE A 342 5.57 -1.78 -15.66
CA PHE A 342 5.01 -0.47 -15.36
C PHE A 342 4.07 0.00 -16.49
N GLU A 343 4.52 -0.09 -17.74
CA GLU A 343 3.71 0.20 -18.93
C GLU A 343 2.54 -0.77 -19.03
N GLN A 344 2.78 -2.06 -18.84
CA GLN A 344 1.73 -3.09 -18.85
C GLN A 344 0.65 -2.81 -17.79
N SER A 345 1.04 -2.36 -16.59
CA SER A 345 0.09 -1.96 -15.56
C SER A 345 -0.79 -0.78 -16.01
N THR A 346 -0.21 0.21 -16.71
CA THR A 346 -0.95 1.33 -17.26
C THR A 346 -1.94 0.88 -18.33
N GLU A 347 -1.48 0.11 -19.31
CA GLU A 347 -2.29 -0.34 -20.46
C GLU A 347 -3.44 -1.26 -19.98
N MET A 348 -3.09 -2.31 -19.23
CA MET A 348 -4.07 -3.28 -18.76
C MET A 348 -5.07 -2.66 -17.78
N GLY A 349 -4.60 -1.75 -16.91
CA GLY A 349 -5.45 -1.01 -15.98
C GLY A 349 -6.44 -0.09 -16.70
N THR A 350 -6.00 0.60 -17.75
CA THR A 350 -6.86 1.45 -18.58
C THR A 350 -7.96 0.61 -19.25
N ILE A 351 -7.57 -0.50 -19.90
CA ILE A 351 -8.52 -1.42 -20.54
C ILE A 351 -9.55 -1.94 -19.52
N LEU A 352 -9.08 -2.42 -18.36
CA LEU A 352 -9.99 -2.94 -17.31
C LEU A 352 -10.98 -1.88 -16.83
N ILE A 353 -10.54 -0.66 -16.57
CA ILE A 353 -11.41 0.42 -16.08
C ILE A 353 -12.43 0.81 -17.16
N GLU A 354 -12.01 0.95 -18.42
CA GLU A 354 -12.90 1.30 -19.54
C GLU A 354 -13.95 0.21 -19.79
N GLU A 355 -13.54 -1.06 -19.82
CA GLU A 355 -14.46 -2.18 -19.99
C GLU A 355 -15.43 -2.34 -18.82
N LEU A 356 -14.97 -2.17 -17.57
CA LEU A 356 -15.85 -2.14 -16.40
C LEU A 356 -16.87 -1.01 -16.50
N LYS A 357 -16.43 0.21 -16.85
CA LYS A 357 -17.33 1.35 -17.07
C LYS A 357 -18.37 1.05 -18.16
N ALA A 358 -17.96 0.50 -19.28
CA ALA A 358 -18.87 0.18 -20.39
C ALA A 358 -19.91 -0.87 -19.98
N ARG A 359 -19.53 -1.89 -19.18
CA ARG A 359 -20.40 -3.02 -18.85
C ARG A 359 -21.31 -2.78 -17.66
N ILE A 360 -20.83 -2.11 -16.58
CA ILE A 360 -21.57 -2.03 -15.32
C ILE A 360 -21.85 -0.61 -14.82
N SER A 361 -21.36 0.45 -15.47
CA SER A 361 -21.64 1.81 -14.98
C SER A 361 -23.11 2.20 -15.07
N HIS A 362 -23.94 1.49 -15.83
CA HIS A 362 -25.38 1.68 -15.88
C HIS A 362 -26.14 0.99 -14.72
N HIS A 363 -25.50 0.04 -14.03
CA HIS A 363 -26.14 -0.70 -12.93
C HIS A 363 -26.52 0.23 -11.77
N PRO A 364 -27.74 0.16 -11.21
CA PRO A 364 -28.20 1.14 -10.20
C PRO A 364 -27.35 1.16 -8.92
N ASN A 365 -26.76 0.03 -8.56
CA ASN A 365 -25.90 -0.07 -7.37
C ASN A 365 -24.42 0.25 -7.63
N VAL A 366 -24.00 0.56 -8.86
CA VAL A 366 -22.62 1.01 -9.14
C VAL A 366 -22.57 2.53 -9.12
N GLY A 367 -21.96 3.08 -8.07
CA GLY A 367 -21.81 4.52 -7.87
C GLY A 367 -20.63 5.13 -8.60
N ASP A 368 -19.47 4.46 -8.54
CA ASP A 368 -18.23 4.94 -9.16
C ASP A 368 -17.28 3.78 -9.50
N ILE A 369 -16.56 3.93 -10.61
CA ILE A 369 -15.46 3.04 -11.03
C ILE A 369 -14.23 3.91 -11.26
N ARG A 370 -13.21 3.73 -10.42
CA ARG A 370 -12.02 4.55 -10.39
C ARG A 370 -10.75 3.74 -10.21
N GLY A 371 -9.61 4.32 -10.56
CA GLY A 371 -8.32 3.66 -10.36
C GLY A 371 -7.21 4.29 -11.20
N LYS A 372 -6.02 3.74 -11.04
CA LYS A 372 -4.84 4.10 -11.82
C LYS A 372 -3.93 2.88 -11.93
N GLY A 373 -3.51 2.52 -13.15
CA GLY A 373 -2.85 1.24 -13.39
C GLY A 373 -3.72 0.07 -12.94
N LEU A 374 -3.11 -0.95 -12.37
CA LEU A 374 -3.80 -2.12 -11.81
C LEU A 374 -4.13 -1.94 -10.31
N LEU A 375 -4.64 -0.77 -9.96
CA LEU A 375 -5.24 -0.46 -8.67
C LEU A 375 -6.63 0.13 -8.92
N ILE A 376 -7.69 -0.67 -8.75
CA ILE A 376 -9.05 -0.34 -9.18
C ILE A 376 -10.01 -0.49 -8.01
N GLY A 377 -10.93 0.46 -7.86
CA GLY A 377 -12.02 0.47 -6.91
C GLY A 377 -13.38 0.60 -7.61
N ILE A 378 -14.35 -0.20 -7.19
CA ILE A 378 -15.74 -0.12 -7.65
C ILE A 378 -16.59 0.16 -6.42
N GLU A 379 -17.12 1.37 -6.33
CA GLU A 379 -17.93 1.79 -5.19
C GLU A 379 -19.40 1.39 -5.41
N LEU A 380 -19.93 0.58 -4.49
CA LEU A 380 -21.30 0.12 -4.53
C LEU A 380 -22.19 0.99 -3.62
N VAL A 381 -23.35 1.41 -4.13
CA VAL A 381 -24.26 2.31 -3.46
C VAL A 381 -25.70 1.78 -3.49
N GLU A 382 -26.51 2.17 -2.52
CA GLU A 382 -27.96 1.91 -2.55
C GLU A 382 -28.66 2.76 -3.62
N ASP A 383 -28.24 4.02 -3.74
CA ASP A 383 -28.77 5.00 -4.68
C ASP A 383 -27.65 5.97 -5.11
N ARG A 384 -27.59 6.25 -6.41
CA ARG A 384 -26.54 7.09 -7.01
C ARG A 384 -26.61 8.57 -6.63
N ASN A 385 -27.79 9.07 -6.32
CA ASN A 385 -28.00 10.47 -6.00
C ASN A 385 -27.58 10.75 -4.55
N THR A 386 -28.00 9.89 -3.62
CA THR A 386 -27.64 10.00 -2.21
C THR A 386 -26.22 9.52 -1.94
N LYS A 387 -25.70 8.64 -2.79
CA LYS A 387 -24.39 7.95 -2.61
C LYS A 387 -24.31 7.15 -1.30
N ASN A 388 -25.45 6.76 -0.74
CA ASN A 388 -25.46 5.91 0.44
C ASN A 388 -24.76 4.58 0.13
N PRO A 389 -23.80 4.15 0.97
CA PRO A 389 -23.12 2.88 0.76
C PRO A 389 -24.09 1.70 0.72
N LEU A 390 -23.85 0.77 -0.21
CA LEU A 390 -24.58 -0.49 -0.25
C LEU A 390 -24.28 -1.29 1.04
N PRO A 391 -25.29 -1.94 1.67
CA PRO A 391 -25.07 -2.76 2.85
C PRO A 391 -23.97 -3.80 2.64
N VAL A 392 -23.16 -4.01 3.67
CA VAL A 392 -21.96 -4.87 3.60
C VAL A 392 -22.30 -6.33 3.26
N GLU A 393 -23.47 -6.78 3.60
CA GLU A 393 -23.99 -8.13 3.27
C GLU A 393 -24.10 -8.33 1.76
N ASN A 394 -24.62 -7.34 1.04
CA ASN A 394 -24.72 -7.35 -0.43
C ASN A 394 -23.34 -7.31 -1.08
N VAL A 395 -22.42 -6.49 -0.55
CA VAL A 395 -21.02 -6.46 -1.00
C VAL A 395 -20.35 -7.82 -0.81
N ASN A 396 -20.57 -8.47 0.32
CA ASN A 396 -20.07 -9.82 0.60
C ASN A 396 -20.65 -10.88 -0.33
N GLN A 397 -21.92 -10.75 -0.76
CA GLN A 397 -22.53 -11.64 -1.74
C GLN A 397 -21.82 -11.58 -3.10
N VAL A 398 -21.45 -10.39 -3.58
CA VAL A 398 -20.66 -10.24 -4.81
C VAL A 398 -19.30 -10.95 -4.67
N ILE A 399 -18.61 -10.75 -3.54
CA ILE A 399 -17.30 -11.39 -3.29
C ILE A 399 -17.45 -12.92 -3.24
N ALA A 400 -18.47 -13.44 -2.57
CA ALA A 400 -18.74 -14.87 -2.50
C ALA A 400 -19.00 -15.48 -3.90
N LYS A 401 -19.83 -14.82 -4.70
CA LYS A 401 -20.08 -15.25 -6.09
C LYS A 401 -18.84 -15.26 -6.96
N CYS A 402 -18.01 -14.23 -6.88
CA CYS A 402 -16.71 -14.23 -7.57
C CYS A 402 -15.87 -15.44 -7.14
N LYS A 403 -15.79 -15.70 -5.82
CA LYS A 403 -15.02 -16.83 -5.30
C LYS A 403 -15.55 -18.19 -5.76
N GLU A 404 -16.87 -18.39 -5.80
CA GLU A 404 -17.51 -19.60 -6.33
C GLU A 404 -17.16 -19.84 -7.81
N GLN A 405 -16.92 -18.76 -8.56
CA GLN A 405 -16.48 -18.80 -9.96
C GLN A 405 -14.94 -18.89 -10.13
N GLY A 406 -14.20 -19.05 -9.03
CA GLY A 406 -12.73 -19.13 -9.05
C GLY A 406 -12.02 -17.78 -9.16
N LEU A 407 -12.67 -16.67 -8.77
CA LEU A 407 -12.08 -15.33 -8.77
C LEU A 407 -12.00 -14.76 -7.34
N ILE A 408 -10.80 -14.43 -6.89
CA ILE A 408 -10.58 -13.74 -5.61
C ILE A 408 -10.50 -12.24 -5.87
N ILE A 409 -11.42 -11.47 -5.29
CA ILE A 409 -11.42 -10.01 -5.24
C ILE A 409 -11.43 -9.52 -3.80
N GLY A 410 -11.08 -8.25 -3.58
CA GLY A 410 -11.10 -7.63 -2.26
C GLY A 410 -12.21 -6.61 -2.06
N LYS A 411 -12.25 -6.07 -0.85
CA LYS A 411 -13.00 -4.85 -0.51
C LYS A 411 -12.25 -4.04 0.53
N ASN A 412 -12.65 -2.77 0.69
CA ASN A 412 -12.20 -1.94 1.79
C ASN A 412 -12.90 -2.32 3.10
N GLY A 413 -12.52 -3.45 3.70
CA GLY A 413 -13.09 -3.92 4.96
C GLY A 413 -12.40 -3.35 6.20
N VAL A 414 -13.15 -3.22 7.31
CA VAL A 414 -12.66 -2.79 8.63
C VAL A 414 -11.96 -1.41 8.54
N THR A 415 -12.67 -0.42 8.02
CA THR A 415 -12.14 0.94 7.84
C THR A 415 -12.88 1.97 8.67
N VAL A 416 -14.03 2.42 8.21
CA VAL A 416 -14.94 3.32 8.88
C VAL A 416 -16.33 2.71 8.78
N ALA A 417 -17.06 2.67 9.88
CA ALA A 417 -18.40 2.09 9.93
C ALA A 417 -19.30 2.68 8.84
N GLY A 418 -20.00 1.80 8.11
CA GLY A 418 -20.87 2.17 7.01
C GLY A 418 -20.16 2.44 5.66
N TYR A 419 -18.83 2.46 5.60
CA TYR A 419 -18.07 2.73 4.36
C TYR A 419 -17.24 1.52 3.90
N ASN A 420 -17.78 0.32 4.00
CA ASN A 420 -17.13 -0.94 3.59
C ASN A 420 -17.73 -1.48 2.27
N ASN A 421 -18.00 -0.57 1.33
CA ASN A 421 -18.78 -0.80 0.12
C ASN A 421 -17.97 -0.68 -1.19
N VAL A 422 -16.66 -0.64 -1.12
CA VAL A 422 -15.81 -0.56 -2.31
C VAL A 422 -15.15 -1.90 -2.59
N LEU A 423 -15.52 -2.54 -3.70
CA LEU A 423 -14.78 -3.67 -4.23
C LEU A 423 -13.41 -3.22 -4.75
N THR A 424 -12.39 -4.02 -4.55
CA THR A 424 -11.02 -3.68 -4.95
C THR A 424 -10.40 -4.76 -5.82
N LEU A 425 -9.71 -4.32 -6.88
CA LEU A 425 -8.90 -5.16 -7.75
C LEU A 425 -7.47 -4.63 -7.77
N SER A 426 -6.54 -5.53 -7.65
CA SER A 426 -5.10 -5.25 -7.78
C SER A 426 -4.36 -6.53 -8.20
N PRO A 427 -4.67 -7.10 -9.37
CA PRO A 427 -4.04 -8.33 -9.83
C PRO A 427 -2.51 -8.16 -10.01
N PRO A 428 -1.74 -9.24 -10.16
CA PRO A 428 -0.34 -9.16 -10.57
C PRO A 428 -0.18 -8.30 -11.83
N LEU A 429 0.95 -7.57 -11.96
CA LEU A 429 1.15 -6.64 -13.08
C LEU A 429 1.32 -7.35 -14.41
N ASN A 430 1.67 -8.63 -14.38
CA ASN A 430 1.91 -9.49 -15.54
C ASN A 430 0.68 -10.33 -15.94
N ILE A 431 -0.55 -9.94 -15.55
CA ILE A 431 -1.77 -10.63 -16.00
C ILE A 431 -1.87 -10.64 -17.51
N THR A 432 -2.39 -11.74 -18.06
CA THR A 432 -2.65 -11.91 -19.50
C THR A 432 -4.01 -11.32 -19.89
N LEU A 433 -4.26 -11.22 -21.20
CA LEU A 433 -5.58 -10.80 -21.70
C LEU A 433 -6.67 -11.79 -21.31
N GLU A 434 -6.39 -13.10 -21.33
CA GLU A 434 -7.32 -14.14 -20.91
C GLU A 434 -7.68 -14.01 -19.42
N GLU A 435 -6.69 -13.73 -18.58
CA GLU A 435 -6.92 -13.51 -17.14
C GLU A 435 -7.71 -12.23 -16.90
N LYS A 436 -7.44 -11.15 -17.65
CA LYS A 436 -8.25 -9.93 -17.63
C LYS A 436 -9.70 -10.22 -18.01
N ASP A 437 -9.94 -10.98 -19.09
CA ASP A 437 -11.30 -11.34 -19.52
C ASP A 437 -12.00 -12.23 -18.49
N PHE A 438 -11.27 -13.11 -17.83
CA PHE A 438 -11.79 -13.91 -16.71
C PHE A 438 -12.24 -13.02 -15.54
N ILE A 439 -11.44 -12.04 -15.15
CA ILE A 439 -11.80 -11.06 -14.10
C ILE A 439 -13.09 -10.33 -14.49
N LEU A 440 -13.12 -9.75 -15.69
CA LEU A 440 -14.25 -8.97 -16.17
C LEU A 440 -15.54 -9.79 -16.21
N THR A 441 -15.50 -10.98 -16.79
CA THR A 441 -16.69 -11.83 -16.96
C THR A 441 -17.30 -12.20 -15.61
N ASN A 442 -16.49 -12.69 -14.69
CA ASN A 442 -16.98 -13.16 -13.40
C ASN A 442 -17.43 -12.01 -12.49
N LEU A 443 -16.70 -10.89 -12.49
CA LEU A 443 -17.08 -9.73 -11.68
C LEU A 443 -18.35 -9.05 -12.19
N VAL A 444 -18.49 -8.86 -13.51
CA VAL A 444 -19.71 -8.29 -14.12
C VAL A 444 -20.91 -9.15 -13.79
N GLN A 445 -20.83 -10.48 -14.01
CA GLN A 445 -21.90 -11.41 -13.68
C GLN A 445 -22.28 -11.38 -12.18
N ALA A 446 -21.29 -11.25 -11.30
CA ALA A 446 -21.54 -11.16 -9.86
C ALA A 446 -22.26 -9.86 -9.48
N ILE A 447 -21.90 -8.73 -10.08
CA ILE A 447 -22.54 -7.42 -9.83
C ILE A 447 -23.95 -7.38 -10.45
N GLU A 448 -24.17 -7.89 -11.66
CA GLU A 448 -25.48 -7.94 -12.30
C GLU A 448 -26.51 -8.80 -11.54
N SER A 449 -26.05 -9.58 -10.59
CA SER A 449 -26.91 -10.42 -9.75
C SER A 449 -27.34 -9.76 -8.44
N LEU A 450 -26.92 -8.50 -8.19
CA LEU A 450 -27.42 -7.70 -7.07
C LEU A 450 -28.87 -7.26 -7.32
#